data_709ea0ce689a89d5e0077907074ce609
#
_entry.id   709ea0ce689a89d5e0077907074ce609
#
_cell.length_a   1.000
_cell.length_b   1.000
_cell.length_c   1.000
_cell.angle_alpha   90.00
_cell.angle_beta   90.00
_cell.angle_gamma   90.00
#
_symmetry.space_group_name_H-M   'P 1'
#
loop_
_entity.id
_entity.type
_entity.pdbx_description
1 polymer ?
#
loop_
_entity_poly.entity_id
_entity_poly.type
_entity_poly.pdbx_seq_one_letter_code
_entity_poly.pdbx_strand_id
1 'polypeptide(L)'
;CSLIYIPKIRDNTNDFWTSVISGCKMAAEEYESDLEILAPDKEENIEEQNKLLKKAIEQKPDAILFSPSSMDASDELLKEAKEKGIRITYIDSYTKEKLQDLTVATDNVNAGRMLGEYARKLIDKDSKIAIVSHVKGVSTAVEREQGFREGLGDYADNIVDIVYCNSLYELSL
;
A
#
# COMPACT_ATOMS: atom_id res chain seq x y z
N CYS A 1 22.25 10.86 7.69
CA CYS A 1 21.15 9.97 8.09
C CYS A 1 21.03 8.85 7.06
N SER A 2 20.97 7.59 7.50
CA SER A 2 20.83 6.44 6.60
C SER A 2 19.37 5.97 6.56
N LEU A 3 18.80 5.93 5.37
CA LEU A 3 17.42 5.56 5.13
C LEU A 3 17.35 4.37 4.17
N ILE A 4 16.43 3.45 4.41
CA ILE A 4 16.11 2.40 3.45
C ILE A 4 14.61 2.47 3.13
N TYR A 5 14.28 2.56 1.85
CA TYR A 5 12.89 2.49 1.39
C TYR A 5 12.59 1.14 0.74
N ILE A 6 11.52 0.49 1.20
CA ILE A 6 11.01 -0.76 0.65
C ILE A 6 9.60 -0.51 0.10
N PRO A 7 9.47 -0.17 -1.20
CA PRO A 7 8.18 -0.06 -1.89
C PRO A 7 7.58 -1.45 -2.11
N LYS A 8 6.35 -1.50 -2.64
CA LYS A 8 5.70 -2.78 -3.00
C LYS A 8 6.32 -3.42 -4.24
N ILE A 9 6.84 -2.62 -5.15
CA ILE A 9 7.43 -3.07 -6.42
C ILE A 9 8.44 -2.06 -6.94
N ARG A 10 9.42 -2.55 -7.71
CA ARG A 10 10.24 -1.73 -8.60
C ARG A 10 9.72 -1.90 -10.04
N ASP A 11 8.76 -1.10 -10.41
CA ASP A 11 8.21 -1.09 -11.76
C ASP A 11 8.39 0.29 -12.39
N ASN A 12 9.24 0.36 -13.42
CA ASN A 12 9.52 1.60 -14.15
C ASN A 12 8.37 1.98 -15.11
N THR A 13 7.40 1.09 -15.30
CA THR A 13 6.21 1.34 -16.13
C THR A 13 5.01 1.80 -15.30
N ASN A 14 5.09 1.69 -13.96
CA ASN A 14 4.07 2.15 -13.04
C ASN A 14 4.39 3.57 -12.54
N ASP A 15 3.71 4.56 -13.08
CA ASP A 15 3.93 5.98 -12.78
C ASP A 15 3.75 6.31 -11.30
N PHE A 16 2.88 5.61 -10.59
CA PHE A 16 2.68 5.82 -9.15
C PHE A 16 3.96 5.52 -8.36
N TRP A 17 4.49 4.29 -8.48
CA TRP A 17 5.70 3.89 -7.74
C TRP A 17 6.94 4.65 -8.20
N THR A 18 7.05 4.94 -9.50
CA THR A 18 8.12 5.79 -10.03
C THR A 18 8.09 7.18 -9.40
N SER A 19 6.91 7.78 -9.26
CA SER A 19 6.74 9.10 -8.64
C SER A 19 7.06 9.09 -7.14
N VAL A 20 6.59 8.08 -6.41
CA VAL A 20 6.89 7.93 -4.96
C VAL A 20 8.38 7.76 -4.73
N ILE A 21 9.06 6.89 -5.48
CA ILE A 21 10.50 6.66 -5.37
C ILE A 21 11.28 7.95 -5.73
N SER A 22 10.85 8.65 -6.76
CA SER A 22 11.46 9.93 -7.16
C SER A 22 11.34 10.98 -6.04
N GLY A 23 10.16 11.11 -5.45
CA GLY A 23 9.94 12.02 -4.32
C GLY A 23 10.83 11.69 -3.12
N CYS A 24 10.97 10.40 -2.77
CA CYS A 24 11.87 9.96 -1.70
C CYS A 24 13.34 10.31 -2.00
N LYS A 25 13.79 10.12 -3.26
CA LYS A 25 15.16 10.48 -3.66
C LYS A 25 15.40 11.98 -3.59
N MET A 26 14.46 12.79 -4.09
CA MET A 26 14.56 14.25 -4.03
C MET A 26 14.65 14.75 -2.59
N ALA A 27 13.80 14.23 -1.69
CA ALA A 27 13.85 14.58 -0.27
C ALA A 27 15.17 14.14 0.39
N ALA A 28 15.67 12.94 0.08
CA ALA A 28 16.94 12.47 0.60
C ALA A 28 18.11 13.37 0.17
N GLU A 29 18.11 13.82 -1.10
CA GLU A 29 19.10 14.76 -1.62
C GLU A 29 18.99 16.13 -0.91
N GLU A 30 17.77 16.68 -0.78
CA GLU A 30 17.53 17.97 -0.13
C GLU A 30 18.00 17.98 1.34
N TYR A 31 17.79 16.87 2.06
CA TYR A 31 18.16 16.73 3.47
C TYR A 31 19.50 16.02 3.70
N GLU A 32 20.33 15.89 2.68
CA GLU A 32 21.68 15.29 2.75
C GLU A 32 21.66 13.90 3.45
N SER A 33 20.70 13.06 3.09
CA SER A 33 20.52 11.73 3.64
C SER A 33 20.85 10.63 2.62
N ASP A 34 21.47 9.56 3.09
CA ASP A 34 21.73 8.38 2.26
C ASP A 34 20.46 7.54 2.16
N LEU A 35 19.96 7.31 0.93
CA LEU A 35 18.76 6.51 0.68
C LEU A 35 19.07 5.31 -0.20
N GLU A 36 18.88 4.09 0.34
CA GLU A 36 18.85 2.85 -0.43
C GLU A 36 17.40 2.44 -0.75
N ILE A 37 17.15 1.95 -1.98
CA ILE A 37 15.86 1.40 -2.39
C ILE A 37 16.00 -0.11 -2.56
N LEU A 38 15.24 -0.88 -1.77
CA LEU A 38 15.13 -2.34 -1.86
C LEU A 38 13.70 -2.70 -2.24
N ALA A 39 13.49 -3.17 -3.46
CA ALA A 39 12.14 -3.42 -3.97
C ALA A 39 11.99 -4.83 -4.53
N PRO A 40 10.88 -5.52 -4.24
CA PRO A 40 10.55 -6.78 -4.87
C PRO A 40 10.21 -6.60 -6.35
N ASP A 41 10.25 -7.69 -7.11
CA ASP A 41 9.92 -7.69 -8.54
C ASP A 41 8.42 -7.68 -8.81
N LYS A 42 7.61 -8.13 -7.83
CA LYS A 42 6.14 -8.18 -7.94
C LYS A 42 5.49 -7.71 -6.64
N GLU A 43 4.39 -6.97 -6.78
CA GLU A 43 3.66 -6.39 -5.64
C GLU A 43 3.04 -7.46 -4.72
N GLU A 44 2.61 -8.58 -5.28
CA GLU A 44 2.07 -9.72 -4.53
C GLU A 44 3.13 -10.61 -3.87
N ASN A 45 4.41 -10.40 -4.13
CA ASN A 45 5.49 -11.23 -3.57
C ASN A 45 5.88 -10.79 -2.16
N ILE A 46 5.00 -11.09 -1.20
CA ILE A 46 5.16 -10.74 0.22
C ILE A 46 6.42 -11.39 0.82
N GLU A 47 6.75 -12.62 0.42
CA GLU A 47 7.93 -13.32 0.92
C GLU A 47 9.23 -12.60 0.54
N GLU A 48 9.33 -12.14 -0.71
CA GLU A 48 10.48 -11.36 -1.15
C GLU A 48 10.56 -10.02 -0.43
N GLN A 49 9.42 -9.32 -0.26
CA GLN A 49 9.40 -8.07 0.48
C GLN A 49 9.89 -8.27 1.92
N ASN A 50 9.49 -9.35 2.60
CA ASN A 50 9.96 -9.68 3.94
C ASN A 50 11.45 -10.02 3.99
N LYS A 51 12.00 -10.70 2.98
CA LYS A 51 13.45 -10.92 2.86
C LYS A 51 14.22 -9.60 2.75
N LEU A 52 13.70 -8.66 1.95
CA LEU A 52 14.30 -7.33 1.81
C LEU A 52 14.18 -6.51 3.10
N LEU A 53 13.05 -6.61 3.81
CA LEU A 53 12.87 -5.96 5.12
C LEU A 53 13.88 -6.51 6.14
N LYS A 54 14.08 -7.82 6.20
CA LYS A 54 15.09 -8.43 7.07
C LYS A 54 16.49 -7.93 6.75
N LYS A 55 16.86 -7.90 5.45
CA LYS A 55 18.13 -7.35 5.00
C LYS A 55 18.30 -5.89 5.41
N ALA A 56 17.25 -5.07 5.31
CA ALA A 56 17.27 -3.69 5.74
C ALA A 56 17.51 -3.55 7.26
N ILE A 57 16.85 -4.38 8.07
CA ILE A 57 17.02 -4.38 9.54
C ILE A 57 18.46 -4.75 9.93
N GLU A 58 19.08 -5.71 9.22
CA GLU A 58 20.47 -6.13 9.44
C GLU A 58 21.48 -5.00 9.18
N GLN A 59 21.16 -4.07 8.28
CA GLN A 59 21.99 -2.88 7.98
C GLN A 59 21.90 -1.79 9.06
N LYS A 60 20.92 -1.87 9.98
CA LYS A 60 20.70 -0.92 11.07
C LYS A 60 20.63 0.55 10.61
N PRO A 61 19.74 0.88 9.66
CA PRO A 61 19.54 2.26 9.23
C PRO A 61 18.91 3.09 10.36
N ASP A 62 18.98 4.42 10.24
CA ASP A 62 18.27 5.33 11.15
C ASP A 62 16.75 5.21 11.01
N ALA A 63 16.26 4.95 9.78
CA ALA A 63 14.85 4.70 9.54
C ALA A 63 14.61 3.77 8.33
N ILE A 64 13.50 3.04 8.40
CA ILE A 64 12.94 2.27 7.28
C ILE A 64 11.64 2.94 6.84
N LEU A 65 11.58 3.33 5.56
CA LEU A 65 10.36 3.69 4.87
C LEU A 65 9.79 2.40 4.27
N PHE A 66 8.54 2.08 4.54
CA PHE A 66 7.97 0.79 4.18
C PHE A 66 6.57 0.93 3.60
N SER A 67 6.32 0.30 2.46
CA SER A 67 5.00 0.18 1.84
C SER A 67 4.55 -1.28 1.90
N PRO A 68 3.92 -1.74 3.01
CA PRO A 68 3.61 -3.16 3.17
C PRO A 68 2.62 -3.69 2.12
N SER A 69 2.94 -4.84 1.55
CA SER A 69 2.06 -5.58 0.63
C SER A 69 1.07 -6.50 1.35
N SER A 70 1.13 -6.57 2.68
CA SER A 70 0.20 -7.32 3.54
C SER A 70 -0.06 -6.54 4.83
N MET A 71 -1.24 -6.73 5.42
CA MET A 71 -1.62 -6.07 6.67
C MET A 71 -1.03 -6.73 7.94
N ASP A 72 -0.39 -7.89 7.85
CA ASP A 72 0.09 -8.64 9.02
C ASP A 72 1.39 -9.44 8.79
N ALA A 73 1.73 -9.77 7.55
CA ALA A 73 2.84 -10.67 7.25
C ALA A 73 4.23 -10.13 7.66
N SER A 74 4.36 -8.83 7.91
CA SER A 74 5.64 -8.18 8.26
C SER A 74 5.73 -7.77 9.73
N ASP A 75 4.68 -7.98 10.54
CA ASP A 75 4.59 -7.43 11.89
C ASP A 75 5.74 -7.85 12.81
N GLU A 76 6.16 -9.12 12.76
CA GLU A 76 7.26 -9.62 13.61
C GLU A 76 8.61 -8.96 13.23
N LEU A 77 8.88 -8.77 11.94
CA LEU A 77 10.08 -8.08 11.48
C LEU A 77 10.06 -6.59 11.86
N LEU A 78 8.88 -5.95 11.79
CA LEU A 78 8.73 -4.56 12.18
C LEU A 78 8.90 -4.37 13.70
N LYS A 79 8.45 -5.32 14.53
CA LYS A 79 8.74 -5.35 15.96
C LYS A 79 10.24 -5.44 16.21
N GLU A 80 10.93 -6.36 15.52
CA GLU A 80 12.39 -6.49 15.60
C GLU A 80 13.10 -5.18 15.22
N ALA A 81 12.64 -4.49 14.16
CA ALA A 81 13.19 -3.20 13.77
C ALA A 81 13.06 -2.16 14.89
N LYS A 82 11.88 -2.07 15.53
CA LYS A 82 11.66 -1.15 16.65
C LYS A 82 12.52 -1.47 17.86
N GLU A 83 12.67 -2.74 18.22
CA GLU A 83 13.54 -3.18 19.32
C GLU A 83 15.00 -2.80 19.08
N LYS A 84 15.43 -2.74 17.82
CA LYS A 84 16.76 -2.26 17.41
C LYS A 84 16.86 -0.73 17.32
N GLY A 85 15.80 0.00 17.65
CA GLY A 85 15.77 1.47 17.64
C GLY A 85 15.61 2.08 16.25
N ILE A 86 15.25 1.28 15.22
CA ILE A 86 15.02 1.75 13.86
C ILE A 86 13.64 2.41 13.81
N ARG A 87 13.56 3.63 13.28
CA ARG A 87 12.28 4.32 13.06
C ARG A 87 11.57 3.74 11.85
N ILE A 88 10.23 3.70 11.89
CA ILE A 88 9.40 3.14 10.82
C ILE A 88 8.43 4.21 10.32
N THR A 89 8.46 4.46 9.01
CA THR A 89 7.45 5.29 8.34
C THR A 89 6.73 4.45 7.30
N TYR A 90 5.40 4.36 7.42
CA TYR A 90 4.61 3.75 6.35
C TYR A 90 4.33 4.75 5.24
N ILE A 91 4.47 4.29 3.99
CA ILE A 91 4.14 5.04 2.78
C ILE A 91 3.09 4.25 2.00
N ASP A 92 1.99 4.89 1.62
CA ASP A 92 0.86 4.37 0.85
C ASP A 92 -0.03 3.39 1.61
N SER A 93 0.53 2.39 2.27
CA SER A 93 -0.19 1.33 2.99
C SER A 93 0.38 1.11 4.39
N TYR A 94 -0.31 0.30 5.21
CA TYR A 94 0.09 0.04 6.60
C TYR A 94 -0.25 -1.40 7.02
N THR A 95 0.28 -1.83 8.17
CA THR A 95 -0.09 -3.10 8.82
C THR A 95 -1.13 -2.88 9.90
N LYS A 96 -1.82 -3.96 10.34
CA LYS A 96 -2.84 -3.89 11.40
C LYS A 96 -2.28 -3.43 12.73
N GLU A 97 -1.07 -3.86 13.07
CA GLU A 97 -0.37 -3.39 14.25
C GLU A 97 0.23 -2.00 13.96
N LYS A 98 -0.04 -1.05 14.85
CA LYS A 98 0.46 0.33 14.72
C LYS A 98 1.90 0.42 15.20
N LEU A 99 2.83 -0.13 14.43
CA LEU A 99 4.25 -0.20 14.74
C LEU A 99 5.05 1.01 14.23
N GLN A 100 4.46 1.81 13.34
CA GLN A 100 5.10 2.96 12.73
C GLN A 100 5.14 4.19 13.64
N ASP A 101 6.09 5.07 13.36
CA ASP A 101 6.18 6.41 13.96
C ASP A 101 5.37 7.43 13.14
N LEU A 102 5.26 7.21 11.82
CA LEU A 102 4.53 8.07 10.88
C LEU A 102 3.87 7.24 9.77
N THR A 103 2.76 7.73 9.24
CA THR A 103 2.13 7.20 8.01
C THR A 103 1.85 8.35 7.04
N VAL A 104 2.23 8.15 5.78
CA VAL A 104 1.91 9.04 4.66
C VAL A 104 1.12 8.24 3.63
N ALA A 105 -0.18 8.48 3.54
CA ALA A 105 -1.09 7.73 2.68
C ALA A 105 -2.28 8.58 2.26
N THR A 106 -2.97 8.12 1.22
CA THR A 106 -4.29 8.62 0.83
C THR A 106 -5.32 8.21 1.89
N ASP A 107 -6.33 9.03 2.13
CA ASP A 107 -7.55 8.61 2.84
C ASP A 107 -8.37 7.69 1.92
N ASN A 108 -8.03 6.40 1.95
CA ASN A 108 -8.58 5.40 1.05
C ASN A 108 -10.05 5.08 1.35
N VAL A 109 -10.48 5.19 2.60
CA VAL A 109 -11.91 5.03 2.97
C VAL A 109 -12.72 6.15 2.33
N ASN A 110 -12.27 7.40 2.48
CA ASN A 110 -12.97 8.54 1.91
C ASN A 110 -12.95 8.50 0.37
N ALA A 111 -11.83 8.13 -0.25
CA ALA A 111 -11.75 7.96 -1.71
C ALA A 111 -12.75 6.91 -2.22
N GLY A 112 -12.82 5.77 -1.55
CA GLY A 112 -13.83 4.73 -1.84
C GLY A 112 -15.26 5.24 -1.66
N ARG A 113 -15.53 5.95 -0.57
CA ARG A 113 -16.86 6.51 -0.29
C ARG A 113 -17.31 7.49 -1.36
N MET A 114 -16.45 8.41 -1.77
CA MET A 114 -16.74 9.35 -2.86
C MET A 114 -17.10 8.61 -4.16
N LEU A 115 -16.37 7.56 -4.50
CA LEU A 115 -16.67 6.73 -5.67
C LEU A 115 -18.03 6.03 -5.53
N GLY A 116 -18.33 5.45 -4.37
CA GLY A 116 -19.62 4.81 -4.09
C GLY A 116 -20.80 5.78 -4.17
N GLU A 117 -20.67 6.97 -3.60
CA GLU A 117 -21.67 8.04 -3.68
C GLU A 117 -21.92 8.50 -5.13
N TYR A 118 -20.86 8.53 -5.94
CA TYR A 118 -20.98 8.85 -7.35
C TYR A 118 -21.65 7.71 -8.13
N ALA A 119 -21.20 6.48 -7.94
CA ALA A 119 -21.76 5.28 -8.58
C ALA A 119 -23.27 5.14 -8.28
N ARG A 120 -23.68 5.42 -7.05
CA ARG A 120 -25.07 5.40 -6.61
C ARG A 120 -26.02 6.29 -7.45
N LYS A 121 -25.48 7.35 -8.07
CA LYS A 121 -26.26 8.23 -8.96
C LYS A 121 -26.47 7.66 -10.35
N LEU A 122 -25.73 6.61 -10.71
CA LEU A 122 -25.71 6.00 -12.06
C LEU A 122 -26.40 4.65 -12.11
N ILE A 123 -26.80 4.10 -10.97
CA ILE A 123 -27.36 2.74 -10.83
C ILE A 123 -28.76 2.78 -10.27
N ASP A 124 -29.48 1.67 -10.42
CA ASP A 124 -30.78 1.40 -9.81
C ASP A 124 -30.74 0.14 -8.94
N LYS A 125 -31.89 -0.23 -8.38
CA LYS A 125 -32.02 -1.38 -7.46
C LYS A 125 -31.72 -2.75 -8.11
N ASP A 126 -31.84 -2.85 -9.43
CA ASP A 126 -31.65 -4.09 -10.18
C ASP A 126 -30.24 -4.17 -10.82
N SER A 127 -29.44 -3.11 -10.69
CA SER A 127 -28.08 -3.03 -11.21
C SER A 127 -27.17 -4.02 -10.50
N LYS A 128 -26.27 -4.68 -11.24
CA LYS A 128 -25.22 -5.55 -10.70
C LYS A 128 -23.89 -4.83 -10.76
N ILE A 129 -23.13 -4.88 -9.68
CA ILE A 129 -21.84 -4.22 -9.54
C ILE A 129 -20.75 -5.28 -9.41
N ALA A 130 -19.68 -5.16 -10.21
CA ALA A 130 -18.44 -5.88 -10.02
C ALA A 130 -17.35 -4.90 -9.63
N ILE A 131 -16.47 -5.29 -8.71
CA ILE A 131 -15.30 -4.50 -8.29
C ILE A 131 -14.06 -5.16 -8.87
N VAL A 132 -13.25 -4.38 -9.62
CA VAL A 132 -11.88 -4.76 -9.97
C VAL A 132 -10.96 -4.05 -9.00
N SER A 133 -10.27 -4.81 -8.16
CA SER A 133 -9.34 -4.32 -7.15
C SER A 133 -7.91 -4.76 -7.48
N HIS A 134 -6.90 -4.17 -6.81
CA HIS A 134 -5.49 -4.45 -7.12
C HIS A 134 -4.96 -5.70 -6.42
N VAL A 135 -4.56 -5.64 -5.17
CA VAL A 135 -3.98 -6.78 -4.43
C VAL A 135 -4.84 -7.12 -3.22
N LYS A 136 -5.24 -8.39 -3.11
CA LYS A 136 -6.09 -8.85 -2.01
C LYS A 136 -5.37 -8.71 -0.66
N GLY A 137 -6.06 -8.13 0.32
CA GLY A 137 -5.59 -8.07 1.71
C GLY A 137 -4.58 -6.96 2.01
N VAL A 138 -4.25 -6.10 1.04
CA VAL A 138 -3.50 -4.87 1.32
C VAL A 138 -4.43 -3.79 1.86
N SER A 139 -3.93 -2.93 2.77
CA SER A 139 -4.77 -1.92 3.43
C SER A 139 -5.50 -1.00 2.47
N THR A 140 -4.83 -0.55 1.40
CA THR A 140 -5.41 0.33 0.38
C THR A 140 -6.60 -0.32 -0.35
N ALA A 141 -6.55 -1.63 -0.65
CA ALA A 141 -7.65 -2.35 -1.27
C ALA A 141 -8.83 -2.52 -0.30
N VAL A 142 -8.54 -2.92 0.94
CA VAL A 142 -9.56 -3.12 1.98
C VAL A 142 -10.30 -1.83 2.29
N GLU A 143 -9.58 -0.72 2.46
CA GLU A 143 -10.18 0.58 2.79
C GLU A 143 -11.00 1.17 1.65
N ARG A 144 -10.51 1.07 0.39
CA ARG A 144 -11.26 1.54 -0.77
C ARG A 144 -12.55 0.76 -0.97
N GLU A 145 -12.51 -0.57 -0.77
CA GLU A 145 -13.71 -1.39 -0.81
C GLU A 145 -14.68 -1.03 0.31
N GLN A 146 -14.19 -0.88 1.54
CA GLN A 146 -15.02 -0.45 2.67
C GLN A 146 -15.72 0.87 2.36
N GLY A 147 -14.96 1.89 1.98
CA GLY A 147 -15.52 3.20 1.65
C GLY A 147 -16.51 3.15 0.50
N PHE A 148 -16.23 2.34 -0.54
CA PHE A 148 -17.14 2.17 -1.67
C PHE A 148 -18.49 1.58 -1.24
N ARG A 149 -18.48 0.55 -0.38
CA ARG A 149 -19.70 -0.02 0.19
C ARG A 149 -20.47 0.99 1.03
N GLU A 150 -19.76 1.77 1.86
CA GLU A 150 -20.39 2.86 2.64
C GLU A 150 -21.05 3.90 1.73
N GLY A 151 -20.39 4.31 0.65
CA GLY A 151 -20.92 5.28 -0.32
C GLY A 151 -22.11 4.77 -1.13
N LEU A 152 -22.14 3.49 -1.44
CA LEU A 152 -23.29 2.83 -2.09
C LEU A 152 -24.51 2.76 -1.17
N GLY A 153 -24.32 2.68 0.15
CA GLY A 153 -25.42 2.55 1.11
C GLY A 153 -26.27 1.32 0.81
N ASP A 154 -27.57 1.49 0.60
CA ASP A 154 -28.55 0.40 0.35
C ASP A 154 -28.25 -0.41 -0.93
N TYR A 155 -27.44 0.12 -1.84
CA TYR A 155 -26.99 -0.60 -3.05
C TYR A 155 -25.73 -1.45 -2.86
N ALA A 156 -25.15 -1.52 -1.66
CA ALA A 156 -23.96 -2.33 -1.39
C ALA A 156 -24.19 -3.83 -1.62
N ASP A 157 -25.42 -4.30 -1.43
CA ASP A 157 -25.82 -5.70 -1.70
C ASP A 157 -25.88 -6.03 -3.19
N ASN A 158 -25.85 -5.03 -4.06
CA ASN A 158 -25.78 -5.19 -5.51
C ASN A 158 -24.37 -5.60 -6.01
N ILE A 159 -23.37 -5.62 -5.12
CA ILE A 159 -22.01 -6.10 -5.45
C ILE A 159 -22.07 -7.62 -5.56
N VAL A 160 -21.91 -8.12 -6.79
CA VAL A 160 -22.01 -9.55 -7.12
C VAL A 160 -20.65 -10.23 -7.19
N ASP A 161 -19.57 -9.47 -7.41
CA ASP A 161 -18.22 -10.03 -7.52
C ASP A 161 -17.14 -9.01 -7.20
N ILE A 162 -15.98 -9.52 -6.75
CA ILE A 162 -14.76 -8.75 -6.53
C ILE A 162 -13.60 -9.57 -7.08
N VAL A 163 -12.91 -9.02 -8.06
CA VAL A 163 -11.73 -9.62 -8.69
C VAL A 163 -10.49 -8.81 -8.41
N TYR A 164 -9.32 -9.44 -8.40
CA TYR A 164 -8.05 -8.82 -8.10
C TYR A 164 -7.11 -8.96 -9.28
N CYS A 165 -6.59 -7.84 -9.78
CA CYS A 165 -5.70 -7.80 -10.94
C CYS A 165 -4.20 -7.74 -10.59
N ASN A 166 -3.83 -7.82 -9.31
CA ASN A 166 -2.45 -7.77 -8.82
C ASN A 166 -1.66 -6.57 -9.37
N SER A 167 -2.33 -5.45 -9.57
CA SER A 167 -1.76 -4.22 -10.18
C SER A 167 -1.25 -4.41 -11.62
N LEU A 168 -1.67 -5.48 -12.30
CA LEU A 168 -1.33 -5.75 -13.70
C LEU A 168 -2.45 -5.30 -14.63
N TYR A 169 -2.10 -4.46 -15.62
CA TYR A 169 -3.07 -3.92 -16.58
C TYR A 169 -3.79 -5.04 -17.37
N GLU A 170 -3.05 -6.06 -17.80
CA GLU A 170 -3.57 -7.18 -18.58
C GLU A 170 -4.60 -8.01 -17.81
N LEU A 171 -4.53 -8.01 -16.48
CA LEU A 171 -5.49 -8.73 -15.62
C LEU A 171 -6.69 -7.87 -15.21
N SER A 172 -6.70 -6.58 -15.56
CA SER A 172 -7.81 -5.67 -15.28
C SER A 172 -8.80 -5.53 -16.44
N LEU A 173 -8.51 -6.13 -17.58
CA LEU A 173 -9.35 -6.19 -18.77
C LEU A 173 -10.26 -7.40 -18.75
#